data_d87dd170e53388ef682656362e1de208
#
_entry.id   d87dd170e53388ef682656362e1de208
#
_cell.length_a   1.000
_cell.length_b   1.000
_cell.length_c   1.000
_cell.angle_alpha   90.00
_cell.angle_beta   90.00
_cell.angle_gamma   90.00
#
_symmetry.space_group_name_H-M   'P 1'
#
loop_
_entity.id
_entity.type
_entity.pdbx_description
1 polymer ?
#
loop_
_entity_poly.entity_id
_entity_poly.type
_entity_poly.pdbx_seq_one_letter_code
_entity_poly.pdbx_strand_id
1 'polypeptide(L)'
;MKAKIYSNQKLIGTSELRIVDESMGVVSGKFLPNENYEEVRKVIWNFHSSHSDRKFEALDRLRLNCQLGNNVFLYPLGGFLITDIEELPNEDLVFEAMGNYRHVLEDNFLADPPKERLLEPWESITIEQKIAYEDELFKEIGKAKGILRFFKPTSHQLRAYEFSAMAKLGTNDDVLFAVHKKGDNEFDYAVIHLTWIGKLEKNDNFPRASFFKDFDHFIKDRLHPDRRDWEE
;
A
#
# COMPACT_ATOMS: atom_id res chain seq x y z
N MET A 1 15.67 9.15 -2.03
CA MET A 1 14.76 8.58 -3.05
C MET A 1 13.57 9.51 -3.27
N LYS A 2 13.34 9.95 -4.51
CA LYS A 2 12.16 10.79 -4.82
C LYS A 2 10.88 9.96 -4.68
N ALA A 3 9.82 10.61 -4.19
CA ALA A 3 8.51 9.97 -3.97
C ALA A 3 7.36 10.92 -4.30
N LYS A 4 6.25 10.34 -4.77
CA LYS A 4 4.96 10.99 -4.97
C LYS A 4 4.02 10.56 -3.86
N ILE A 5 3.34 11.51 -3.23
CA ILE A 5 2.41 11.28 -2.13
C ILE A 5 0.99 11.57 -2.62
N TYR A 6 0.10 10.61 -2.39
CA TYR A 6 -1.28 10.66 -2.84
C TYR A 6 -2.25 10.59 -1.66
N SER A 7 -3.38 11.25 -1.80
CA SER A 7 -4.59 10.99 -1.01
C SER A 7 -5.64 10.40 -1.97
N ASN A 8 -6.07 9.17 -1.71
CA ASN A 8 -6.78 8.38 -2.71
C ASN A 8 -5.99 8.32 -4.04
N GLN A 9 -6.58 8.77 -5.15
CA GLN A 9 -5.92 8.84 -6.47
C GLN A 9 -5.28 10.21 -6.74
N LYS A 10 -5.47 11.19 -5.86
CA LYS A 10 -5.05 12.57 -6.08
C LYS A 10 -3.63 12.79 -5.57
N LEU A 11 -2.73 13.21 -6.44
CA LEU A 11 -1.39 13.65 -6.04
C LEU A 11 -1.54 14.91 -5.16
N ILE A 12 -1.01 14.85 -3.93
CA ILE A 12 -1.05 15.96 -2.96
C ILE A 12 0.31 16.60 -2.73
N GLY A 13 1.38 15.97 -3.19
CA GLY A 13 2.73 16.52 -3.06
C GLY A 13 3.81 15.49 -3.37
N THR A 14 5.05 15.90 -3.12
CA THR A 14 6.25 15.08 -3.32
C THR A 14 7.16 15.15 -2.11
N SER A 15 8.08 14.19 -2.00
CA SER A 15 9.12 14.21 -0.98
C SER A 15 10.41 13.59 -1.53
N GLU A 16 11.54 13.93 -0.94
CA GLU A 16 12.78 13.20 -1.11
C GLU A 16 13.07 12.43 0.19
N LEU A 17 12.73 11.13 0.15
CA LEU A 17 12.80 10.24 1.30
C LEU A 17 14.20 9.69 1.53
N ARG A 18 14.57 9.54 2.80
CA ARG A 18 15.76 8.86 3.28
C ARG A 18 15.42 7.99 4.49
N ILE A 19 16.24 6.99 4.77
CA ILE A 19 16.11 6.21 6.00
C ILE A 19 16.52 7.12 7.18
N VAL A 20 15.67 7.20 8.19
CA VAL A 20 15.93 7.93 9.45
C VAL A 20 16.03 6.99 10.63
N ASP A 21 15.41 5.81 10.56
CA ASP A 21 15.58 4.71 11.50
C ASP A 21 15.47 3.37 10.76
N GLU A 22 16.62 2.72 10.55
CA GLU A 22 16.67 1.44 9.84
C GLU A 22 16.06 0.31 10.68
N SER A 23 16.24 0.36 12.00
CA SER A 23 15.76 -0.70 12.91
C SER A 23 14.24 -0.76 12.99
N MET A 24 13.60 0.39 12.93
CA MET A 24 12.14 0.53 12.91
C MET A 24 11.56 0.64 11.49
N GLY A 25 12.38 0.59 10.47
CA GLY A 25 11.94 0.70 9.08
C GLY A 25 11.33 2.06 8.74
N VAL A 26 11.87 3.16 9.33
CA VAL A 26 11.31 4.50 9.11
C VAL A 26 12.06 5.22 8.00
N VAL A 27 11.31 5.67 7.00
CA VAL A 27 11.80 6.62 5.99
C VAL A 27 11.05 7.92 6.13
N SER A 28 11.76 9.05 5.97
CA SER A 28 11.21 10.39 6.14
C SER A 28 11.85 11.37 5.18
N GLY A 29 11.14 12.47 4.90
CA GLY A 29 11.66 13.58 4.10
C GLY A 29 10.77 14.80 4.18
N LYS A 30 11.31 15.95 3.71
CA LYS A 30 10.55 17.18 3.60
C LYS A 30 9.40 16.98 2.63
N PHE A 31 8.17 17.23 3.07
CA PHE A 31 6.99 17.19 2.23
C PHE A 31 6.83 18.50 1.48
N LEU A 32 6.73 18.42 0.16
CA LEU A 32 6.48 19.55 -0.73
C LEU A 32 5.05 19.45 -1.26
N PRO A 33 4.08 20.12 -0.61
CA PRO A 33 2.68 20.05 -1.01
C PRO A 33 2.44 20.72 -2.36
N ASN A 34 1.42 20.28 -3.07
CA ASN A 34 0.85 20.98 -4.21
C ASN A 34 -0.53 21.58 -3.83
N GLU A 35 -1.21 22.18 -4.80
CA GLU A 35 -2.53 22.82 -4.59
C GLU A 35 -3.59 21.86 -4.06
N ASN A 36 -3.52 20.56 -4.39
CA ASN A 36 -4.48 19.56 -3.93
C ASN A 36 -4.34 19.22 -2.44
N TYR A 37 -3.20 19.53 -1.83
CA TYR A 37 -2.98 19.30 -0.41
C TYR A 37 -3.95 20.08 0.47
N GLU A 38 -4.37 21.27 0.03
CA GLU A 38 -5.32 22.10 0.78
C GLU A 38 -6.64 21.38 1.08
N GLU A 39 -7.06 20.44 0.23
CA GLU A 39 -8.28 19.65 0.44
C GLU A 39 -8.18 18.69 1.64
N VAL A 40 -6.98 18.27 1.99
CA VAL A 40 -6.72 17.30 3.07
C VAL A 40 -6.07 17.92 4.30
N ARG A 41 -5.48 19.10 4.17
CA ARG A 41 -4.72 19.79 5.23
C ARG A 41 -5.49 19.86 6.54
N LYS A 42 -6.77 20.22 6.48
CA LYS A 42 -7.62 20.34 7.67
C LYS A 42 -7.77 19.03 8.45
N VAL A 43 -7.77 17.90 7.75
CA VAL A 43 -7.82 16.58 8.40
C VAL A 43 -6.49 16.30 9.09
N ILE A 44 -5.37 16.68 8.49
CA ILE A 44 -4.02 16.53 9.05
C ILE A 44 -3.89 17.41 10.32
N TRP A 45 -4.27 18.69 10.26
CA TRP A 45 -4.26 19.57 11.44
C TRP A 45 -5.10 19.02 12.59
N ASN A 46 -6.34 18.59 12.29
CA ASN A 46 -7.22 17.96 13.29
C ASN A 46 -6.61 16.67 13.87
N PHE A 47 -5.87 15.91 13.08
CA PHE A 47 -5.17 14.73 13.58
C PHE A 47 -4.12 15.09 14.63
N HIS A 48 -3.34 16.15 14.42
CA HIS A 48 -2.30 16.59 15.37
C HIS A 48 -2.87 17.28 16.60
N SER A 49 -3.95 18.08 16.47
CA SER A 49 -4.55 18.83 17.57
C SER A 49 -5.53 18.03 18.44
N SER A 50 -6.12 16.96 17.90
CA SER A 50 -7.17 16.21 18.59
C SER A 50 -6.63 15.12 19.53
N HIS A 51 -7.27 14.97 20.70
CA HIS A 51 -7.05 13.87 21.63
C HIS A 51 -8.10 12.75 21.48
N SER A 52 -8.94 12.82 20.45
CA SER A 52 -9.99 11.83 20.20
C SER A 52 -9.48 10.63 19.41
N ASP A 53 -9.88 9.41 19.79
CA ASP A 53 -9.56 8.18 19.05
C ASP A 53 -10.09 8.19 17.60
N ARG A 54 -11.13 8.99 17.33
CA ARG A 54 -11.71 9.14 15.98
C ARG A 54 -10.79 9.84 14.98
N LYS A 55 -9.71 10.47 15.43
CA LYS A 55 -8.72 11.11 14.56
C LYS A 55 -8.08 10.12 13.57
N PHE A 56 -7.83 8.88 14.00
CA PHE A 56 -7.28 7.84 13.14
C PHE A 56 -8.25 7.44 12.03
N GLU A 57 -9.56 7.33 12.31
CA GLU A 57 -10.56 7.06 11.27
C GLU A 57 -10.60 8.14 10.19
N ALA A 58 -10.42 9.41 10.57
CA ALA A 58 -10.37 10.52 9.63
C ALA A 58 -9.10 10.47 8.75
N LEU A 59 -7.96 10.14 9.35
CA LEU A 59 -6.70 9.96 8.62
C LEU A 59 -6.77 8.77 7.66
N ASP A 60 -7.32 7.63 8.08
CA ASP A 60 -7.49 6.43 7.27
C ASP A 60 -8.35 6.70 6.02
N ARG A 61 -9.35 7.58 6.13
CA ARG A 61 -10.19 7.98 4.98
C ARG A 61 -9.42 8.73 3.90
N LEU A 62 -8.30 9.35 4.23
CA LEU A 62 -7.43 9.98 3.25
C LEU A 62 -6.76 8.95 2.33
N ARG A 63 -6.65 7.69 2.75
CA ARG A 63 -6.00 6.62 1.99
C ARG A 63 -4.67 7.11 1.44
N LEU A 64 -3.80 7.58 2.34
CA LEU A 64 -2.48 8.04 1.95
C LEU A 64 -1.70 6.91 1.25
N ASN A 65 -1.04 7.24 0.17
CA ASN A 65 -0.19 6.34 -0.59
C ASN A 65 1.12 7.04 -0.93
N CYS A 66 2.20 6.27 -1.00
CA CYS A 66 3.51 6.76 -1.40
C CYS A 66 4.08 5.88 -2.51
N GLN A 67 4.37 6.49 -3.66
CA GLN A 67 5.01 5.85 -4.80
C GLN A 67 6.41 6.39 -4.97
N LEU A 68 7.41 5.52 -4.93
CA LEU A 68 8.81 5.85 -5.15
C LEU A 68 9.08 6.15 -6.63
N GLY A 69 10.21 6.81 -6.92
CA GLY A 69 10.60 7.18 -8.29
C GLY A 69 10.82 5.99 -9.24
N ASN A 70 11.00 4.79 -8.71
CA ASN A 70 11.06 3.52 -9.45
C ASN A 70 9.69 2.80 -9.55
N ASN A 71 8.59 3.52 -9.34
CA ASN A 71 7.20 3.06 -9.39
C ASN A 71 6.77 2.05 -8.30
N VAL A 72 7.61 1.76 -7.33
CA VAL A 72 7.25 0.91 -6.18
C VAL A 72 6.35 1.70 -5.22
N PHE A 73 5.21 1.11 -4.83
CA PHE A 73 4.40 1.62 -3.74
C PHE A 73 4.93 1.12 -2.40
N LEU A 74 5.09 2.02 -1.44
CA LEU A 74 5.38 1.63 -0.06
C LEU A 74 4.12 1.08 0.62
N TYR A 75 4.31 0.07 1.47
CA TYR A 75 3.29 -0.45 2.38
C TYR A 75 3.86 -0.60 3.79
N PRO A 76 4.03 0.51 4.51
CA PRO A 76 4.57 0.49 5.86
C PRO A 76 3.52 -0.01 6.87
N LEU A 77 3.91 -0.93 7.76
CA LEU A 77 3.02 -1.50 8.77
C LEU A 77 2.50 -0.48 9.79
N GLY A 78 3.32 0.56 10.08
CA GLY A 78 2.96 1.68 10.94
C GLY A 78 2.20 2.81 10.21
N GLY A 79 2.00 2.67 8.88
CA GLY A 79 1.28 3.64 8.07
C GLY A 79 2.10 4.85 7.65
N PHE A 80 1.39 5.85 7.12
CA PHE A 80 1.94 7.13 6.66
C PHE A 80 1.51 8.26 7.58
N LEU A 81 2.41 9.22 7.78
CA LEU A 81 2.14 10.44 8.53
C LEU A 81 2.64 11.65 7.76
N ILE A 82 1.83 12.72 7.77
CA ILE A 82 2.27 14.06 7.39
C ILE A 82 2.26 14.91 8.65
N THR A 83 3.40 15.46 9.02
CA THR A 83 3.50 16.44 10.10
C THR A 83 3.31 17.83 9.51
N ASP A 84 2.14 18.41 9.76
CA ASP A 84 1.72 19.78 9.47
C ASP A 84 0.86 20.24 10.65
N ILE A 85 1.37 21.19 11.42
CA ILE A 85 0.74 21.66 12.68
C ILE A 85 0.26 23.09 12.47
N GLU A 86 -1.03 23.33 12.63
CA GLU A 86 -1.69 24.64 12.35
C GLU A 86 -1.05 25.79 13.15
N GLU A 87 -0.65 25.50 14.38
CA GLU A 87 -0.03 26.49 15.28
C GLU A 87 1.44 26.80 14.95
N LEU A 88 2.05 26.02 14.05
CA LEU A 88 3.47 26.13 13.66
C LEU A 88 3.63 26.36 12.14
N PRO A 89 3.05 27.43 11.58
CA PRO A 89 2.93 27.60 10.12
C PRO A 89 4.29 27.81 9.38
N ASN A 90 5.35 28.08 10.13
CA ASN A 90 6.70 28.34 9.59
C ASN A 90 7.62 27.11 9.64
N GLU A 91 7.15 25.99 10.17
CA GLU A 91 7.93 24.76 10.19
C GLU A 91 7.84 24.02 8.85
N ASP A 92 8.89 23.28 8.52
CA ASP A 92 8.90 22.42 7.34
C ASP A 92 7.92 21.26 7.55
N LEU A 93 7.06 21.04 6.55
CA LEU A 93 6.20 19.87 6.55
C LEU A 93 7.04 18.60 6.33
N VAL A 94 6.73 17.55 7.06
CA VAL A 94 7.45 16.28 6.99
C VAL A 94 6.51 15.17 6.60
N PHE A 95 6.95 14.29 5.70
CA PHE A 95 6.27 13.03 5.37
C PHE A 95 7.09 11.85 5.90
N GLU A 96 6.40 10.90 6.53
CA GLU A 96 7.00 9.70 7.10
C GLU A 96 6.23 8.45 6.68
N ALA A 97 6.97 7.36 6.43
CA ALA A 97 6.44 6.03 6.26
C ALA A 97 7.13 5.11 7.30
N MET A 98 6.34 4.53 8.21
CA MET A 98 6.83 3.86 9.41
C MET A 98 6.62 2.34 9.34
N GLY A 99 7.66 1.56 9.64
CA GLY A 99 7.56 0.09 9.64
C GLY A 99 7.64 -0.52 8.25
N ASN A 100 8.50 0.04 7.38
CA ASN A 100 8.79 -0.58 6.09
C ASN A 100 9.54 -1.89 6.29
N TYR A 101 9.24 -2.89 5.46
CA TYR A 101 9.97 -4.15 5.44
C TYR A 101 11.44 -3.93 5.12
N ARG A 102 12.30 -4.75 5.73
CA ARG A 102 13.76 -4.62 5.57
C ARG A 102 14.21 -4.69 4.11
N HIS A 103 13.70 -5.66 3.33
CA HIS A 103 14.04 -5.77 1.91
C HIS A 103 13.62 -4.53 1.10
N VAL A 104 12.54 -3.83 1.47
CA VAL A 104 12.12 -2.58 0.81
C VAL A 104 13.18 -1.49 1.03
N LEU A 105 13.76 -1.39 2.23
CA LEU A 105 14.84 -0.47 2.53
C LEU A 105 16.12 -0.84 1.77
N GLU A 106 16.52 -2.11 1.82
CA GLU A 106 17.70 -2.63 1.15
C GLU A 106 17.66 -2.41 -0.37
N ASP A 107 16.51 -2.69 -1.00
CA ASP A 107 16.37 -2.63 -2.45
C ASP A 107 16.18 -1.22 -3.00
N ASN A 108 15.52 -0.32 -2.25
CA ASN A 108 15.15 0.98 -2.78
C ASN A 108 15.96 2.15 -2.21
N PHE A 109 16.56 1.99 -1.03
CA PHE A 109 17.24 3.10 -0.35
C PHE A 109 18.73 2.84 -0.10
N LEU A 110 19.15 1.58 0.07
CA LEU A 110 20.54 1.21 0.35
C LEU A 110 21.26 0.73 -0.91
N ALA A 111 20.54 0.17 -1.89
CA ALA A 111 21.12 -0.20 -3.17
C ALA A 111 21.32 1.04 -4.06
N ASP A 112 22.46 1.10 -4.76
CA ASP A 112 22.78 2.14 -5.75
C ASP A 112 23.30 1.48 -7.05
N PRO A 113 22.53 1.51 -8.14
CA PRO A 113 21.15 2.01 -8.25
C PRO A 113 20.14 1.12 -7.48
N PRO A 114 18.92 1.62 -7.21
CA PRO A 114 17.83 0.82 -6.66
C PRO A 114 17.57 -0.44 -7.48
N LYS A 115 17.31 -1.56 -6.80
CA LYS A 115 17.10 -2.85 -7.48
C LYS A 115 15.72 -2.91 -8.13
N GLU A 116 15.70 -3.20 -9.42
CA GLU A 116 14.47 -3.55 -10.11
C GLU A 116 14.25 -5.08 -9.97
N ARG A 117 13.28 -5.45 -9.14
CA ARG A 117 12.99 -6.86 -8.86
C ARG A 117 11.78 -7.39 -9.61
N LEU A 118 10.96 -6.49 -10.12
CA LEU A 118 9.78 -6.85 -10.88
C LEU A 118 10.16 -6.98 -12.36
N LEU A 119 9.95 -8.17 -12.92
CA LEU A 119 10.29 -8.50 -14.29
C LEU A 119 9.03 -8.92 -15.04
N GLU A 120 8.97 -8.60 -16.35
CA GLU A 120 7.89 -9.09 -17.21
C GLU A 120 7.69 -10.61 -17.06
N PRO A 121 6.44 -11.07 -17.12
CA PRO A 121 5.19 -10.34 -17.42
C PRO A 121 4.53 -9.61 -16.23
N TRP A 122 5.20 -9.51 -15.08
CA TRP A 122 4.76 -8.71 -13.93
C TRP A 122 5.12 -7.24 -14.12
N GLU A 123 4.14 -6.36 -13.92
CA GLU A 123 4.25 -4.93 -14.19
C GLU A 123 3.94 -4.10 -12.94
N SER A 124 4.62 -2.95 -12.80
CA SER A 124 4.23 -1.93 -11.83
C SER A 124 2.85 -1.36 -12.17
N ILE A 125 2.15 -0.88 -11.16
CA ILE A 125 0.79 -0.34 -11.30
C ILE A 125 0.76 1.18 -11.08
N THR A 126 -0.24 1.84 -11.66
CA THR A 126 -0.54 3.25 -11.38
C THR A 126 -1.34 3.38 -10.08
N ILE A 127 -1.48 4.61 -9.57
CA ILE A 127 -2.31 4.87 -8.37
C ILE A 127 -3.79 4.53 -8.63
N GLU A 128 -4.29 4.79 -9.84
CA GLU A 128 -5.66 4.46 -10.23
C GLU A 128 -5.89 2.95 -10.22
N GLN A 129 -4.95 2.19 -10.79
CA GLN A 129 -4.98 0.72 -10.79
C GLN A 129 -4.90 0.18 -9.37
N LYS A 130 -3.97 0.71 -8.54
CA LYS A 130 -3.85 0.31 -7.14
C LYS A 130 -5.18 0.44 -6.41
N ILE A 131 -5.81 1.61 -6.50
CA ILE A 131 -7.09 1.86 -5.84
C ILE A 131 -8.20 0.96 -6.40
N ALA A 132 -8.25 0.74 -7.72
CA ALA A 132 -9.24 -0.11 -8.35
C ALA A 132 -9.12 -1.57 -7.89
N TYR A 133 -7.89 -2.12 -7.85
CA TYR A 133 -7.65 -3.50 -7.38
C TYR A 133 -8.00 -3.69 -5.91
N GLU A 134 -7.61 -2.75 -5.06
CA GLU A 134 -7.96 -2.79 -3.64
C GLU A 134 -9.48 -2.70 -3.42
N ASP A 135 -10.16 -1.79 -4.13
CA ASP A 135 -11.60 -1.61 -4.00
C ASP A 135 -12.38 -2.81 -4.52
N GLU A 136 -11.92 -3.45 -5.62
CA GLU A 136 -12.55 -4.67 -6.12
C GLU A 136 -12.36 -5.82 -5.14
N LEU A 137 -11.13 -6.06 -4.67
CA LEU A 137 -10.87 -7.10 -3.67
C LEU A 137 -11.77 -6.92 -2.44
N PHE A 138 -11.89 -5.70 -1.91
CA PHE A 138 -12.75 -5.45 -0.75
C PHE A 138 -14.22 -5.76 -1.00
N LYS A 139 -14.74 -5.48 -2.20
CA LYS A 139 -16.11 -5.85 -2.58
C LYS A 139 -16.26 -7.36 -2.65
N GLU A 140 -15.34 -8.07 -3.33
CA GLU A 140 -15.39 -9.51 -3.51
C GLU A 140 -15.35 -10.27 -2.18
N ILE A 141 -14.51 -9.86 -1.23
CA ILE A 141 -14.43 -10.50 0.10
C ILE A 141 -15.46 -9.95 1.10
N GLY A 142 -16.27 -8.96 0.70
CA GLY A 142 -17.26 -8.32 1.58
C GLY A 142 -16.63 -7.58 2.77
N LYS A 143 -15.41 -7.06 2.61
CA LYS A 143 -14.73 -6.26 3.62
C LYS A 143 -15.09 -4.80 3.43
N ALA A 144 -16.05 -4.30 4.21
CA ALA A 144 -16.41 -2.88 4.16
C ALA A 144 -15.30 -2.01 4.73
N LYS A 145 -14.94 -0.92 4.04
CA LYS A 145 -14.10 0.15 4.57
C LYS A 145 -14.96 1.06 5.46
N GLY A 146 -14.54 1.32 6.70
CA GLY A 146 -15.21 2.26 7.61
C GLY A 146 -16.43 1.70 8.34
N ILE A 147 -17.43 2.57 8.58
CA ILE A 147 -18.57 2.38 9.49
C ILE A 147 -19.53 1.20 9.12
N LEU A 148 -19.44 0.67 7.91
CA LEU A 148 -20.33 -0.41 7.43
C LEU A 148 -19.93 -1.82 7.90
N ARG A 149 -19.35 -1.96 9.09
CA ARG A 149 -18.97 -3.26 9.70
C ARG A 149 -20.14 -4.21 9.99
N PHE A 150 -21.38 -3.84 9.68
CA PHE A 150 -22.57 -4.60 10.08
C PHE A 150 -23.10 -5.59 9.04
N PHE A 151 -22.41 -5.80 7.92
CA PHE A 151 -22.81 -6.82 6.99
C PHE A 151 -22.33 -8.21 7.43
N LYS A 152 -23.17 -9.24 7.19
CA LYS A 152 -22.98 -10.63 7.62
C LYS A 152 -21.54 -11.10 7.43
N PRO A 153 -20.91 -11.72 8.46
CA PRO A 153 -19.57 -12.26 8.33
C PRO A 153 -19.59 -13.38 7.27
N THR A 154 -18.91 -13.14 6.16
CA THR A 154 -18.50 -14.24 5.27
C THR A 154 -17.29 -14.90 5.92
N SER A 155 -17.15 -16.22 5.76
CA SER A 155 -16.04 -17.00 6.32
C SER A 155 -14.73 -16.87 5.53
N HIS A 156 -14.67 -15.97 4.54
CA HIS A 156 -13.54 -15.88 3.62
C HIS A 156 -12.24 -15.54 4.36
N GLN A 157 -11.22 -16.40 4.21
CA GLN A 157 -9.93 -16.30 4.92
C GLN A 157 -9.22 -14.96 4.70
N LEU A 158 -9.34 -14.35 3.52
CA LEU A 158 -8.70 -13.08 3.18
C LEU A 158 -9.19 -11.91 4.04
N ARG A 159 -10.35 -12.01 4.70
CA ARG A 159 -10.86 -10.90 5.56
C ARG A 159 -9.99 -10.62 6.77
N ALA A 160 -9.18 -11.59 7.19
CA ALA A 160 -8.25 -11.43 8.31
C ALA A 160 -7.04 -10.55 7.97
N TYR A 161 -6.78 -10.32 6.68
CA TYR A 161 -5.61 -9.57 6.21
C TYR A 161 -5.97 -8.12 5.84
N GLU A 162 -4.98 -7.25 5.98
CA GLU A 162 -4.91 -5.95 5.33
C GLU A 162 -4.16 -6.11 4.00
N PHE A 163 -4.47 -5.30 3.00
CA PHE A 163 -3.98 -5.46 1.64
C PHE A 163 -3.51 -4.13 1.06
N SER A 164 -2.40 -4.18 0.32
CA SER A 164 -1.93 -3.08 -0.51
C SER A 164 -1.49 -3.63 -1.87
N ALA A 165 -2.14 -3.25 -2.95
CA ALA A 165 -1.78 -3.69 -4.29
C ALA A 165 -0.41 -3.13 -4.70
N MET A 166 0.46 -3.98 -5.26
CA MET A 166 1.86 -3.69 -5.57
C MET A 166 2.18 -3.82 -7.05
N ALA A 167 1.69 -4.86 -7.70
CA ALA A 167 1.96 -5.19 -9.08
C ALA A 167 0.81 -5.99 -9.69
N LYS A 168 0.78 -6.10 -11.01
CA LYS A 168 -0.17 -6.93 -11.75
C LYS A 168 0.57 -7.88 -12.70
N LEU A 169 -0.05 -9.00 -13.00
CA LEU A 169 0.38 -9.85 -14.10
C LEU A 169 -0.23 -9.32 -15.41
N GLY A 170 0.59 -9.04 -16.41
CA GLY A 170 0.15 -8.43 -17.68
C GLY A 170 -0.76 -9.31 -18.53
N THR A 171 -0.83 -10.61 -18.26
CA THR A 171 -1.56 -11.60 -19.06
C THR A 171 -2.92 -12.00 -18.51
N ASN A 172 -3.23 -11.67 -17.24
CA ASN A 172 -4.51 -12.02 -16.61
C ASN A 172 -4.85 -11.06 -15.45
N ASP A 173 -5.87 -11.39 -14.64
CA ASP A 173 -6.37 -10.60 -13.51
C ASP A 173 -5.68 -10.93 -12.18
N ASP A 174 -4.46 -11.49 -12.22
CA ASP A 174 -3.67 -11.74 -11.03
C ASP A 174 -2.96 -10.47 -10.56
N VAL A 175 -3.15 -10.14 -9.30
CA VAL A 175 -2.57 -8.96 -8.67
C VAL A 175 -1.73 -9.38 -7.46
N LEU A 176 -0.51 -8.87 -7.37
CA LEU A 176 0.35 -9.02 -6.20
C LEU A 176 -0.05 -7.97 -5.16
N PHE A 177 -0.36 -8.43 -3.97
CA PHE A 177 -0.62 -7.60 -2.80
C PHE A 177 0.45 -7.82 -1.74
N ALA A 178 0.91 -6.75 -1.10
CA ALA A 178 1.48 -6.84 0.23
C ALA A 178 0.33 -7.11 1.20
N VAL A 179 0.54 -8.03 2.15
CA VAL A 179 -0.49 -8.46 3.09
C VAL A 179 0.01 -8.39 4.52
N HIS A 180 -0.88 -8.06 5.43
CA HIS A 180 -0.59 -8.06 6.85
C HIS A 180 -1.78 -8.61 7.64
N LYS A 181 -1.51 -9.49 8.60
CA LYS A 181 -2.51 -10.02 9.52
C LYS A 181 -2.05 -9.75 10.95
N LYS A 182 -2.87 -9.04 11.71
CA LYS A 182 -2.53 -8.65 13.09
C LYS A 182 -2.23 -9.88 13.95
N GLY A 183 -1.01 -9.91 14.51
CA GLY A 183 -0.55 -11.01 15.38
C GLY A 183 -0.05 -12.26 14.64
N ASP A 184 0.08 -12.17 13.32
CA ASP A 184 0.55 -13.27 12.49
C ASP A 184 1.41 -12.67 11.34
N ASN A 185 2.68 -13.06 11.29
CA ASN A 185 3.65 -12.60 10.30
C ASN A 185 4.11 -13.78 9.42
N GLU A 186 3.24 -14.75 9.15
CA GLU A 186 3.58 -15.90 8.33
C GLU A 186 3.80 -15.53 6.87
N PHE A 187 3.05 -14.55 6.37
CA PHE A 187 3.08 -14.12 4.97
C PHE A 187 3.12 -12.62 4.85
N ASP A 188 3.99 -12.11 3.96
CA ASP A 188 4.13 -10.70 3.62
C ASP A 188 3.46 -10.36 2.28
N TYR A 189 3.25 -11.36 1.40
CA TYR A 189 2.67 -11.17 0.08
C TYR A 189 1.63 -12.23 -0.28
N ALA A 190 0.71 -11.84 -1.16
CA ALA A 190 -0.23 -12.75 -1.79
C ALA A 190 -0.49 -12.35 -3.25
N VAL A 191 -0.53 -13.33 -4.15
CA VAL A 191 -1.09 -13.17 -5.49
C VAL A 191 -2.57 -13.56 -5.41
N ILE A 192 -3.43 -12.63 -5.81
CA ILE A 192 -4.89 -12.80 -5.75
C ILE A 192 -5.48 -12.61 -7.15
N HIS A 193 -6.24 -13.60 -7.61
CA HIS A 193 -6.99 -13.54 -8.85
C HIS A 193 -8.31 -12.84 -8.63
N LEU A 194 -8.45 -11.60 -9.12
CA LEU A 194 -9.68 -10.81 -9.02
C LEU A 194 -10.72 -11.31 -10.03
N THR A 195 -11.97 -11.39 -9.61
CA THR A 195 -13.07 -11.88 -10.45
C THR A 195 -13.84 -10.76 -11.14
N TRP A 196 -13.65 -9.51 -10.70
CA TRP A 196 -14.27 -8.30 -11.24
C TRP A 196 -15.81 -8.32 -11.25
N ILE A 197 -16.40 -9.05 -10.32
CA ILE A 197 -17.87 -9.11 -10.23
C ILE A 197 -18.50 -7.87 -9.58
N GLY A 198 -17.70 -6.96 -9.03
CA GLY A 198 -18.13 -5.69 -8.45
C GLY A 198 -18.96 -5.81 -7.17
N LYS A 199 -19.04 -6.98 -6.56
CA LYS A 199 -19.85 -7.30 -5.37
C LYS A 199 -19.27 -8.47 -4.60
N LEU A 200 -19.89 -8.81 -3.45
CA LEU A 200 -19.51 -9.97 -2.65
C LEU A 200 -19.57 -11.26 -3.50
N GLU A 201 -18.43 -11.97 -3.51
CA GLU A 201 -18.35 -13.30 -4.11
C GLU A 201 -19.15 -14.31 -3.27
N LYS A 202 -19.94 -15.14 -3.96
CA LYS A 202 -20.78 -16.13 -3.30
C LYS A 202 -20.06 -17.47 -3.12
N ASN A 203 -19.04 -17.71 -3.91
CA ASN A 203 -18.23 -18.92 -3.83
C ASN A 203 -17.02 -18.66 -2.92
N ASP A 204 -16.97 -19.30 -1.77
CA ASP A 204 -15.93 -19.13 -0.77
C ASP A 204 -14.50 -19.51 -1.28
N ASN A 205 -14.41 -20.18 -2.45
CA ASN A 205 -13.13 -20.47 -3.11
C ASN A 205 -12.61 -19.28 -3.94
N PHE A 206 -13.34 -18.19 -4.05
CA PHE A 206 -12.96 -16.99 -4.79
C PHE A 206 -13.09 -15.73 -3.91
N PRO A 207 -12.22 -14.73 -4.12
CA PRO A 207 -11.06 -14.75 -5.04
C PRO A 207 -9.99 -15.77 -4.57
N ARG A 208 -9.33 -16.43 -5.52
CA ARG A 208 -8.22 -17.35 -5.21
C ARG A 208 -7.00 -16.56 -4.79
N ALA A 209 -6.29 -17.09 -3.79
CA ALA A 209 -5.06 -16.47 -3.29
C ALA A 209 -3.95 -17.51 -3.10
N SER A 210 -2.74 -17.12 -3.50
CA SER A 210 -1.49 -17.83 -3.20
C SER A 210 -0.63 -16.94 -2.32
N PHE A 211 -0.19 -17.44 -1.16
CA PHE A 211 0.56 -16.67 -0.17
C PHE A 211 2.06 -16.94 -0.24
N PHE A 212 2.86 -15.91 0.02
CA PHE A 212 4.32 -15.96 0.00
C PHE A 212 4.86 -15.34 1.28
N LYS A 213 5.86 -15.99 1.90
CA LYS A 213 6.48 -15.52 3.15
C LYS A 213 7.11 -14.14 2.99
N ASP A 214 7.81 -13.95 1.87
CA ASP A 214 8.55 -12.75 1.55
C ASP A 214 8.59 -12.55 0.03
N PHE A 215 9.24 -11.49 -0.41
CA PHE A 215 9.35 -11.17 -1.83
C PHE A 215 10.23 -12.16 -2.61
N ASP A 216 11.25 -12.73 -1.98
CA ASP A 216 12.12 -13.74 -2.63
C ASP A 216 11.36 -15.04 -2.89
N HIS A 217 10.45 -15.43 -1.99
CA HIS A 217 9.55 -16.56 -2.18
C HIS A 217 8.60 -16.31 -3.37
N PHE A 218 8.01 -15.11 -3.47
CA PHE A 218 7.19 -14.73 -4.63
C PHE A 218 8.01 -14.78 -5.94
N ILE A 219 9.23 -14.22 -5.96
CA ILE A 219 10.10 -14.25 -7.14
C ILE A 219 10.35 -15.69 -7.59
N LYS A 220 10.74 -16.56 -6.67
CA LYS A 220 11.13 -17.94 -6.97
C LYS A 220 9.94 -18.78 -7.45
N ASP A 221 8.83 -18.73 -6.73
CA ASP A 221 7.74 -19.69 -6.87
C ASP A 221 6.60 -19.17 -7.76
N ARG A 222 6.63 -17.89 -8.13
CA ARG A 222 5.62 -17.30 -9.00
C ARG A 222 6.20 -16.47 -10.16
N LEU A 223 7.01 -15.44 -9.91
CA LEU A 223 7.50 -14.56 -10.97
C LEU A 223 8.37 -15.30 -11.99
N HIS A 224 9.31 -16.12 -11.55
CA HIS A 224 10.17 -16.87 -12.48
C HIS A 224 9.43 -17.94 -13.28
N PRO A 225 8.48 -18.73 -12.73
CA PRO A 225 7.60 -19.60 -13.53
C PRO A 225 6.80 -18.82 -14.57
N ASP A 226 6.09 -17.76 -14.17
CA ASP A 226 5.27 -16.95 -15.08
C ASP A 226 6.11 -16.36 -16.24
N ARG A 227 7.33 -15.93 -15.93
CA ARG A 227 8.24 -15.42 -16.95
C ARG A 227 8.66 -16.48 -17.97
N ARG A 228 8.97 -17.69 -17.53
CA ARG A 228 9.30 -18.79 -18.45
C ARG A 228 8.14 -19.12 -19.37
N ASP A 229 6.93 -19.23 -18.82
CA ASP A 229 5.72 -19.51 -19.58
C ASP A 229 5.38 -18.39 -20.59
N TRP A 230 5.81 -17.15 -20.29
CA TRP A 230 5.62 -16.00 -21.16
C TRP A 230 6.66 -15.89 -22.27
N GLU A 231 7.88 -16.37 -22.05
CA GLU A 231 9.00 -16.37 -23.02
C GLU A 231 8.89 -17.54 -24.03
N GLU A 232 8.07 -18.60 -23.75
CA GLU A 232 7.80 -19.73 -24.65
C GLU A 232 6.71 -19.42 -25.69
#